data_abefe0c5d2d32b13f6c0145c47a34ade
#
_entry.id   abefe0c5d2d32b13f6c0145c47a34ade
#
_cell.length_a   1.000
_cell.length_b   1.000
_cell.length_c   1.000
_cell.angle_alpha   90.00
_cell.angle_beta   90.00
_cell.angle_gamma   90.00
#
_symmetry.space_group_name_H-M   'P 1'
#
loop_
_entity.id
_entity.type
_entity.pdbx_description
1 polymer ?
#
loop_
_entity_poly.entity_id
_entity_poly.type
_entity_poly.pdbx_seq_one_letter_code
_entity_poly.pdbx_strand_id
1 'polypeptide(L)'
;MDEAYLLQGQRFVWNREKAANNLAKHGIAFERACEAFFDPFLVLEDAGPDEEDRDVVLGMTEDWKLLSVVHVIREEDSIRIISARPATAKERRIYEDSE
;
A
#
# COMPACT_ATOMS: atom_id res chain seq x y z
N MET A 1 18.90 3.01 2.17
CA MET A 1 18.59 3.81 3.36
C MET A 1 17.09 3.90 3.56
N ASP A 2 16.64 3.72 4.79
CA ASP A 2 15.21 3.77 5.10
C ASP A 2 14.75 5.19 5.38
N GLU A 3 13.49 5.42 5.07
CA GLU A 3 12.81 6.69 5.28
C GLU A 3 11.56 6.42 6.11
N ALA A 4 11.24 7.30 7.04
CA ALA A 4 10.05 7.18 7.87
C ALA A 4 9.07 8.30 7.55
N TYR A 5 7.78 7.99 7.62
CA TYR A 5 6.72 8.92 7.27
C TYR A 5 5.55 8.71 8.24
N LEU A 6 5.03 9.80 8.76
CA LEU A 6 3.92 9.76 9.72
C LEU A 6 2.68 10.37 9.07
N LEU A 7 1.59 9.60 9.05
CA LEU A 7 0.32 10.06 8.51
C LEU A 7 -0.78 9.67 9.48
N GLN A 8 -1.52 10.64 9.98
CA GLN A 8 -2.63 10.44 10.92
C GLN A 8 -2.27 9.56 12.12
N GLY A 9 -1.05 9.74 12.63
CA GLY A 9 -0.57 9.00 13.78
C GLY A 9 0.01 7.63 13.48
N GLN A 10 -0.10 7.16 12.24
CA GLN A 10 0.47 5.88 11.82
C GLN A 10 1.85 6.08 11.23
N ARG A 11 2.81 5.29 11.69
CA ARG A 11 4.19 5.31 11.18
C ARG A 11 4.33 4.36 10.01
N PHE A 12 4.89 4.87 8.92
CA PHE A 12 5.24 4.09 7.73
C PHE A 12 6.75 4.18 7.51
N VAL A 13 7.34 3.12 7.00
CA VAL A 13 8.77 3.10 6.65
C VAL A 13 8.92 2.46 5.27
N TRP A 14 9.99 2.83 4.57
CA TRP A 14 10.31 2.20 3.29
C TRP A 14 11.76 2.45 2.94
N ASN A 15 12.26 1.65 2.01
CA ASN A 15 13.58 1.83 1.45
C ASN A 15 13.51 2.93 0.37
N ARG A 16 14.38 3.91 0.47
CA ARG A 16 14.36 5.07 -0.41
C ARG A 16 14.53 4.71 -1.89
N GLU A 17 15.40 3.75 -2.19
CA GLU A 17 15.61 3.32 -3.59
C GLU A 17 14.38 2.62 -4.15
N LYS A 18 13.73 1.80 -3.33
CA LYS A 18 12.50 1.12 -3.75
C LYS A 18 11.39 2.12 -4.02
N ALA A 19 11.31 3.16 -3.21
CA ALA A 19 10.32 4.23 -3.42
C ALA A 19 10.55 4.94 -4.75
N ALA A 20 11.81 5.26 -5.05
CA ALA A 20 12.16 5.92 -6.33
C ALA A 20 11.86 5.03 -7.52
N ASN A 21 12.21 3.74 -7.43
CA ASN A 21 11.95 2.78 -8.49
C ASN A 21 10.44 2.58 -8.70
N ASN A 22 9.68 2.53 -7.62
CA ASN A 22 8.23 2.39 -7.69
C ASN A 22 7.58 3.59 -8.37
N LEU A 23 8.04 4.78 -8.04
CA LEU A 23 7.54 6.01 -8.67
C LEU A 23 7.84 6.00 -10.17
N ALA A 24 9.06 5.61 -10.55
CA ALA A 24 9.43 5.54 -11.97
C ALA A 24 8.62 4.49 -12.73
N LYS A 25 8.36 3.34 -12.10
CA LYS A 25 7.69 2.21 -12.74
C LYS A 25 6.18 2.36 -12.81
N HIS A 26 5.57 2.83 -11.73
CA HIS A 26 4.11 2.86 -11.58
C HIS A 26 3.52 4.25 -11.45
N GLY A 27 4.34 5.27 -11.30
CA GLY A 27 3.86 6.64 -11.11
C GLY A 27 3.24 6.90 -9.74
N ILE A 28 3.47 6.00 -8.77
CA ILE A 28 2.89 6.11 -7.43
C ILE A 28 3.99 6.36 -6.41
N ALA A 29 3.93 7.50 -5.73
CA ALA A 29 4.80 7.79 -4.60
C ALA A 29 4.34 7.01 -3.39
N PHE A 30 5.26 6.56 -2.54
CA PHE A 30 4.89 5.80 -1.34
C PHE A 30 4.10 6.65 -0.35
N GLU A 31 4.33 7.96 -0.31
CA GLU A 31 3.51 8.85 0.51
C GLU A 31 2.04 8.77 0.10
N ARG A 32 1.78 8.67 -1.18
CA ARG A 32 0.42 8.52 -1.69
C ARG A 32 -0.15 7.15 -1.34
N ALA A 33 0.68 6.11 -1.41
CA ALA A 33 0.27 4.75 -1.07
C ALA A 33 -0.23 4.65 0.38
N CYS A 34 0.35 5.43 1.29
CA CYS A 34 -0.06 5.43 2.69
C CYS A 34 -1.53 5.83 2.86
N GLU A 35 -2.07 6.66 1.98
CA GLU A 35 -3.47 7.10 2.05
C GLU A 35 -4.45 5.95 1.92
N ALA A 36 -4.07 4.91 1.17
CA ALA A 36 -4.95 3.75 0.95
C ALA A 36 -5.31 3.04 2.27
N PHE A 37 -4.43 3.12 3.27
CA PHE A 37 -4.67 2.48 4.58
C PHE A 37 -5.77 3.18 5.38
N PHE A 38 -6.16 4.38 5.00
CA PHE A 38 -7.19 5.15 5.72
C PHE A 38 -8.53 5.14 5.00
N ASP A 39 -8.64 4.41 3.90
CA ASP A 39 -9.91 4.20 3.22
C ASP A 39 -10.80 3.33 4.12
N PRO A 40 -11.98 3.80 4.53
CA PRO A 40 -12.87 3.00 5.37
C PRO A 40 -13.38 1.73 4.68
N PHE A 41 -13.24 1.65 3.36
CA PHE A 41 -13.68 0.49 2.58
C PHE A 41 -12.51 -0.37 2.11
N LEU A 42 -11.32 -0.18 2.67
CA LEU A 42 -10.15 -0.95 2.25
C LEU A 42 -10.39 -2.45 2.34
N VAL A 43 -9.74 -3.20 1.49
CA VAL A 43 -9.79 -4.66 1.48
C VAL A 43 -8.38 -5.19 1.71
N LEU A 44 -8.25 -6.16 2.62
CA LEU A 44 -6.98 -6.82 2.87
C LEU A 44 -6.95 -8.17 2.13
N GLU A 45 -5.85 -8.45 1.46
CA GLU A 45 -5.65 -9.71 0.78
C GLU A 45 -4.26 -10.25 1.09
N ASP A 46 -4.06 -11.55 0.94
CA ASP A 46 -2.75 -12.17 1.06
C ASP A 46 -1.94 -11.88 -0.20
N ALA A 47 -0.63 -11.73 -0.04
CA ALA A 47 0.26 -11.54 -1.18
C ALA A 47 0.58 -12.86 -1.90
N GLY A 48 0.11 -13.99 -1.37
CA GLY A 48 0.32 -15.30 -1.96
C GLY A 48 1.15 -16.21 -1.06
N PRO A 49 1.16 -17.52 -1.34
CA PRO A 49 1.82 -18.51 -0.47
C PRO A 49 3.33 -18.33 -0.37
N ASP A 50 3.96 -17.74 -1.38
CA ASP A 50 5.41 -17.52 -1.37
C ASP A 50 5.81 -16.25 -0.61
N GLU A 51 4.84 -15.47 -0.14
CA GLU A 51 5.08 -14.21 0.55
C GLU A 51 4.26 -14.13 1.83
N GLU A 52 4.48 -15.10 2.71
CA GLU A 52 3.68 -15.29 3.93
C GLU A 52 3.70 -14.08 4.88
N ASP A 53 4.76 -13.32 4.88
CA ASP A 53 4.88 -12.16 5.77
C ASP A 53 4.34 -10.86 5.14
N ARG A 54 3.81 -10.95 3.92
CA ARG A 54 3.33 -9.77 3.20
C ARG A 54 1.83 -9.80 2.99
N ASP A 55 1.24 -8.62 3.08
CA ASP A 55 -0.18 -8.43 2.84
C ASP A 55 -0.39 -7.37 1.77
N VAL A 56 -1.56 -7.38 1.16
CA VAL A 56 -1.94 -6.40 0.15
C VAL A 56 -3.14 -5.62 0.67
N VAL A 57 -3.07 -4.30 0.57
CA VAL A 57 -4.22 -3.43 0.78
C VAL A 57 -4.73 -2.96 -0.58
N LEU A 58 -6.03 -3.12 -0.81
CA LEU A 58 -6.72 -2.43 -1.90
C LEU A 58 -7.43 -1.25 -1.26
N GLY A 59 -7.02 -0.04 -1.59
CA GLY A 59 -7.59 1.14 -0.94
C GLY A 59 -7.54 2.35 -1.85
N MET A 60 -8.50 3.25 -1.61
CA MET A 60 -8.66 4.47 -2.38
C MET A 60 -7.87 5.60 -1.74
N THR A 61 -7.13 6.34 -2.54
CA THR A 61 -6.44 7.54 -2.07
C THR A 61 -7.41 8.72 -1.99
N GLU A 62 -6.95 9.83 -1.42
CA GLU A 62 -7.79 11.03 -1.30
C GLU A 62 -8.19 11.61 -2.65
N ASP A 63 -7.37 11.40 -3.69
CA ASP A 63 -7.67 11.86 -5.04
C ASP A 63 -8.33 10.77 -5.90
N TRP A 64 -8.97 9.81 -5.25
CA TRP A 64 -9.81 8.78 -5.89
C TRP A 64 -9.07 7.83 -6.80
N LYS A 65 -7.85 7.48 -6.44
CA LYS A 65 -7.10 6.43 -7.14
C LYS A 65 -7.13 5.15 -6.31
N LEU A 66 -7.57 4.06 -6.91
CA LEU A 66 -7.56 2.77 -6.24
C LEU A 66 -6.20 2.12 -6.43
N LEU A 67 -5.54 1.84 -5.31
CA LEU A 67 -4.20 1.28 -5.32
C LEU A 67 -4.16 -0.11 -4.71
N SER A 68 -3.20 -0.90 -5.19
CA SER A 68 -2.82 -2.17 -4.59
C SER A 68 -1.46 -1.93 -3.92
N VAL A 69 -1.40 -2.06 -2.60
CA VAL A 69 -0.20 -1.74 -1.82
C VAL A 69 0.28 -2.97 -1.08
N VAL A 70 1.46 -3.47 -1.46
CA VAL A 70 2.11 -4.58 -0.77
C VAL A 70 2.88 -4.02 0.42
N HIS A 71 2.66 -4.60 1.59
CA HIS A 71 3.27 -4.10 2.82
C HIS A 71 3.53 -5.22 3.81
N VAL A 72 4.31 -4.90 4.85
CA VAL A 72 4.60 -5.80 5.97
C VAL A 72 4.35 -5.02 7.26
N ILE A 73 3.66 -5.64 8.20
CA ILE A 73 3.49 -5.07 9.53
C ILE A 73 4.75 -5.38 10.32
N ARG A 74 5.37 -4.35 10.87
CA ARG A 74 6.59 -4.47 11.67
C ARG A 74 6.29 -4.19 13.14
N GLU A 75 7.30 -4.37 13.99
CA GLU A 75 7.19 -4.08 15.41
C GLU A 75 6.83 -2.62 15.64
N GLU A 76 6.26 -2.33 16.80
CA GLU A 76 5.86 -0.98 17.20
C GLU A 76 4.80 -0.37 16.28
N ASP A 77 3.95 -1.23 15.69
CA ASP A 77 2.86 -0.82 14.83
C ASP A 77 3.30 -0.04 13.58
N SER A 78 4.54 -0.21 13.16
CA SER A 78 4.98 0.42 11.92
C SER A 78 4.63 -0.47 10.73
N ILE A 79 4.33 0.18 9.61
CA ILE A 79 3.98 -0.49 8.36
C ILE A 79 5.10 -0.22 7.36
N ARG A 80 5.70 -1.29 6.83
CA ARG A 80 6.72 -1.15 5.80
C ARG A 80 6.08 -1.29 4.43
N ILE A 81 6.16 -0.23 3.63
CA ILE A 81 5.67 -0.26 2.26
C ILE A 81 6.70 -0.96 1.37
N ILE A 82 6.26 -1.93 0.59
CA ILE A 82 7.11 -2.70 -0.32
C ILE A 82 6.91 -2.24 -1.76
N SER A 83 5.66 -2.12 -2.20
CA SER A 83 5.35 -1.63 -3.55
C SER A 83 3.92 -1.08 -3.60
N ALA A 84 3.66 -0.24 -4.57
CA ALA A 84 2.32 0.31 -4.77
C ALA A 84 2.11 0.53 -6.26
N ARG A 85 0.96 0.10 -6.75
CA ARG A 85 0.58 0.27 -8.15
C ARG A 85 -0.93 0.52 -8.27
N PRO A 86 -1.38 1.05 -9.40
CA PRO A 86 -2.83 1.14 -9.62
C PRO A 86 -3.45 -0.25 -9.61
N ALA A 87 -4.66 -0.38 -9.09
CA ALA A 87 -5.37 -1.65 -9.06
C ALA A 87 -5.72 -2.11 -10.47
N THR A 88 -5.71 -3.43 -10.66
CA THR A 88 -6.18 -4.04 -11.90
C THR A 88 -7.71 -4.02 -11.94
N ALA A 89 -8.30 -4.34 -13.10
CA ALA A 89 -9.75 -4.45 -13.22
C ALA A 89 -10.32 -5.52 -12.28
N LYS A 90 -9.60 -6.63 -12.14
CA LYS A 90 -10.00 -7.71 -11.23
C LYS A 90 -9.99 -7.23 -9.78
N GLU A 91 -8.93 -6.52 -9.37
CA GLU A 91 -8.81 -5.98 -8.02
C GLU A 91 -9.89 -4.94 -7.75
N ARG A 92 -10.20 -4.11 -8.73
CA ARG A 92 -11.27 -3.13 -8.60
C ARG A 92 -12.62 -3.81 -8.33
N ARG A 93 -12.89 -4.92 -9.02
CA ARG A 93 -14.13 -5.68 -8.77
C ARG A 93 -14.16 -6.25 -7.35
N ILE A 94 -13.02 -6.78 -6.87
CA ILE A 94 -12.91 -7.27 -5.50
C ILE A 94 -13.23 -6.16 -4.50
N TYR A 95 -12.65 -4.99 -4.72
CA TYR A 95 -12.88 -3.83 -3.87
C TYR A 95 -14.36 -3.41 -3.88
N GLU A 96 -14.95 -3.29 -5.06
CA GLU A 96 -16.34 -2.85 -5.20
C GLU A 96 -17.33 -3.86 -4.65
N ASP A 97 -17.05 -5.15 -4.81
CA ASP A 97 -17.94 -6.21 -4.33
C ASP A 97 -17.90 -6.40 -2.82
N SER A 98 -16.89 -5.85 -2.17
CA SER A 98 -16.72 -5.96 -0.71
C SER A 98 -17.50 -4.92 0.08
N GLU A 99 -18.10 -3.96 -0.60
CA GLU A 99 -18.84 -2.88 0.04
C GLU A 99 -20.24 -3.28 0.45
#